data_b469c845840c0bd30e71337a3a2c1287
#
_entry.id   b469c845840c0bd30e71337a3a2c1287
#
_cell.length_a   1.000
_cell.length_b   1.000
_cell.length_c   1.000
_cell.angle_alpha   90.00
_cell.angle_beta   90.00
_cell.angle_gamma   90.00
#
_symmetry.space_group_name_H-M   'P 1'
#
loop_
_entity.id
_entity.type
_entity.pdbx_description
1 polymer ?
#
loop_
_entity_poly.entity_id
_entity_poly.type
_entity_poly.pdbx_seq_one_letter_code
_entity_poly.pdbx_strand_id
1 'polypeptide(L)'
;MRSLRTPVLAALAAGSLIALAGCGGSDSSAEGNKDFTVVTSTNVYADIVKNVAGDAAEVTPVIDDPTQDPHDYEATAQDQLKLSKADMVVVNGGGYDAFMTTMLEAADHKPTVVDTVAISGLPGSDGVANEPHDHDHGDEDGHDHGEEGHEGHDHGTEDTHDHGEDAHDHGEEGHDHGTEDAHDHGEEGHDHGTEDAHDHDEEGHDHDHDHGAFNEHVWYSVPTMTKLVDEVSSKLSDELPGSADDIKKNAEDYKAELGKLQSQLDEAKSEHDGEKAAATEPIALWLFHDMGIENITSQDFLSAVEHGDDVPPLVLKEAKEQIANKEVVVLAYNSQNSGPQADELKKTAESAGVPVVNLAETMDNDEKYIDWMGGYIKDVQEALAGHDH
;
A
#
# COMPACT_ATOMS: atom_id res chain seq x y z
N MET A 1 22.32 78.51 -16.18
CA MET A 1 22.17 79.90 -15.69
C MET A 1 21.20 79.91 -14.57
N ARG A 2 21.67 80.44 -13.38
CA ARG A 2 20.93 80.95 -12.25
C ARG A 2 19.97 79.99 -11.56
N SER A 3 20.29 79.43 -10.42
CA SER A 3 20.63 79.96 -9.06
C SER A 3 19.42 80.48 -8.31
N LEU A 4 19.32 79.98 -7.08
CA LEU A 4 19.04 80.59 -5.78
C LEU A 4 17.65 80.21 -5.20
N ARG A 5 17.49 79.72 -4.09
CA ARG A 5 17.88 79.86 -2.70
C ARG A 5 16.79 79.46 -1.77
N THR A 6 17.08 78.66 -0.78
CA THR A 6 16.35 78.48 0.47
C THR A 6 15.93 79.78 1.15
N PRO A 7 14.94 79.76 2.10
CA PRO A 7 15.35 79.51 3.47
C PRO A 7 14.37 78.69 4.35
N VAL A 8 14.95 78.10 5.34
CA VAL A 8 14.54 77.62 6.63
C VAL A 8 13.60 78.58 7.38
N LEU A 9 12.58 78.04 8.03
CA LEU A 9 12.05 78.58 9.30
C LEU A 9 11.47 77.43 10.14
N ALA A 10 12.01 77.31 11.31
CA ALA A 10 11.53 76.48 12.40
C ALA A 10 10.41 77.23 13.16
N ALA A 11 9.43 76.48 13.64
CA ALA A 11 8.59 76.93 14.76
C ALA A 11 8.02 75.74 15.52
N LEU A 12 8.30 75.85 16.81
CA LEU A 12 7.88 74.95 17.91
C LEU A 12 6.39 74.95 18.19
N ALA A 13 5.96 73.88 18.78
CA ALA A 13 5.22 73.75 20.04
C ALA A 13 3.77 73.26 20.02
N ALA A 14 3.55 72.39 20.94
CA ALA A 14 2.42 72.16 21.81
C ALA A 14 1.47 71.03 21.49
N GLY A 15 1.63 70.03 22.17
CA GLY A 15 0.81 69.09 22.95
C GLY A 15 -0.70 69.09 22.75
N SER A 16 -1.19 67.89 22.42
CA SER A 16 -2.52 67.48 22.85
C SER A 16 -2.54 65.96 22.96
N LEU A 17 -2.52 65.47 24.18
CA LEU A 17 -2.93 64.09 24.50
C LEU A 17 -4.42 63.92 24.19
N ILE A 18 -4.72 63.16 23.13
CA ILE A 18 -6.04 62.61 22.90
C ILE A 18 -5.95 61.13 23.17
N ALA A 19 -6.43 60.69 24.33
CA ALA A 19 -6.68 59.28 24.57
C ALA A 19 -7.87 58.85 23.70
N LEU A 20 -7.62 58.21 22.58
CA LEU A 20 -8.62 57.40 21.88
C LEU A 20 -8.66 56.04 22.55
N ALA A 21 -9.68 55.77 23.34
CA ALA A 21 -10.13 54.44 23.64
C ALA A 21 -10.69 53.84 22.33
N GLY A 22 -9.78 53.20 21.54
CA GLY A 22 -10.16 52.35 20.43
C GLY A 22 -10.67 51.05 21.00
N CYS A 23 -11.95 50.76 20.83
CA CYS A 23 -12.44 49.41 20.85
C CYS A 23 -11.71 48.66 19.75
N GLY A 24 -10.68 47.89 20.13
CA GLY A 24 -10.09 46.92 19.30
C GLY A 24 -11.11 45.81 19.08
N GLY A 25 -11.75 45.79 17.90
CA GLY A 25 -12.29 44.59 17.36
C GLY A 25 -11.05 43.68 17.18
N SER A 26 -11.03 42.60 17.93
CA SER A 26 -10.14 41.49 17.67
C SER A 26 -10.58 40.87 16.35
N ASP A 27 -10.04 41.32 15.24
CA ASP A 27 -9.84 40.45 14.10
C ASP A 27 -8.86 39.37 14.59
N SER A 28 -9.39 38.34 15.24
CA SER A 28 -8.74 37.05 15.29
C SER A 28 -8.84 36.51 13.86
N SER A 29 -7.95 36.95 12.99
CA SER A 29 -7.46 36.06 11.96
C SER A 29 -6.91 34.89 12.76
N ALA A 30 -7.65 33.79 12.80
CA ALA A 30 -7.17 32.53 13.29
C ALA A 30 -5.92 32.20 12.45
N GLU A 31 -4.74 32.53 12.99
CA GLU A 31 -3.55 31.83 12.55
C GLU A 31 -3.86 30.36 12.84
N GLY A 32 -4.06 29.57 11.80
CA GLY A 32 -4.32 28.15 11.92
C GLY A 32 -3.27 27.54 12.86
N ASN A 33 -3.70 26.65 13.71
CA ASN A 33 -2.85 26.02 14.70
C ASN A 33 -1.85 25.10 13.98
N LYS A 34 -0.76 25.68 13.47
CA LYS A 34 0.35 24.96 12.82
C LYS A 34 1.08 24.01 13.77
N ASP A 35 0.63 23.94 15.03
CA ASP A 35 1.20 23.04 16.03
C ASP A 35 0.55 21.65 15.98
N PHE A 36 -0.56 21.43 15.24
CA PHE A 36 -1.18 20.12 15.08
C PHE A 36 -0.68 19.46 13.79
N THR A 37 -0.08 18.30 13.94
CA THR A 37 0.59 17.58 12.84
C THR A 37 -0.14 16.28 12.53
N VAL A 38 -0.48 16.07 11.24
CA VAL A 38 -1.02 14.83 10.73
C VAL A 38 0.02 14.16 9.83
N VAL A 39 0.32 12.90 10.08
CA VAL A 39 1.16 12.07 9.22
C VAL A 39 0.28 11.05 8.50
N THR A 40 0.45 10.92 7.19
CA THR A 40 -0.27 9.92 6.38
C THR A 40 0.70 8.93 5.75
N SER A 41 0.24 7.73 5.44
CA SER A 41 1.10 6.75 4.77
C SER A 41 1.56 7.23 3.39
N THR A 42 0.63 7.63 2.53
CA THR A 42 0.94 8.09 1.17
C THR A 42 0.43 9.50 0.87
N ASN A 43 0.85 10.05 -0.27
CA ASN A 43 0.40 11.34 -0.78
C ASN A 43 -1.10 11.37 -1.14
N VAL A 44 -1.70 10.21 -1.47
CA VAL A 44 -3.14 10.07 -1.72
C VAL A 44 -3.95 10.51 -0.51
N TYR A 45 -3.63 9.93 0.66
CA TYR A 45 -4.27 10.32 1.92
C TYR A 45 -3.92 11.74 2.35
N ALA A 46 -2.67 12.17 2.08
CA ALA A 46 -2.24 13.52 2.41
C ALA A 46 -3.06 14.59 1.69
N ASP A 47 -3.39 14.40 0.41
CA ASP A 47 -4.24 15.36 -0.32
C ASP A 47 -5.63 15.44 0.28
N ILE A 48 -6.27 14.29 0.55
CA ILE A 48 -7.61 14.25 1.16
C ILE A 48 -7.62 14.95 2.51
N VAL A 49 -6.67 14.61 3.39
CA VAL A 49 -6.57 15.17 4.74
C VAL A 49 -6.26 16.68 4.69
N LYS A 50 -5.38 17.14 3.79
CA LYS A 50 -5.11 18.57 3.58
C LYS A 50 -6.35 19.35 3.20
N ASN A 51 -7.18 18.78 2.32
CA ASN A 51 -8.42 19.43 1.89
C ASN A 51 -9.44 19.54 3.04
N VAL A 52 -9.51 18.54 3.95
CA VAL A 52 -10.38 18.56 5.12
C VAL A 52 -9.82 19.50 6.21
N ALA A 53 -8.55 19.38 6.53
CA ALA A 53 -7.90 20.15 7.60
C ALA A 53 -7.78 21.65 7.26
N GLY A 54 -7.59 21.98 5.98
CA GLY A 54 -7.26 23.35 5.56
C GLY A 54 -6.03 23.87 6.27
N ASP A 55 -6.13 25.05 6.87
CA ASP A 55 -5.04 25.67 7.64
C ASP A 55 -4.99 25.20 9.12
N ALA A 56 -5.88 24.31 9.54
CA ALA A 56 -5.97 23.88 10.94
C ALA A 56 -4.88 22.91 11.36
N ALA A 57 -4.27 22.17 10.43
CA ALA A 57 -3.20 21.22 10.71
C ALA A 57 -2.13 21.22 9.62
N GLU A 58 -0.90 20.80 9.98
CA GLU A 58 0.15 20.48 9.03
C GLU A 58 0.06 19.00 8.65
N VAL A 59 -0.06 18.69 7.34
CA VAL A 59 -0.21 17.33 6.86
C VAL A 59 0.98 16.93 6.01
N THR A 60 1.63 15.82 6.37
CA THR A 60 2.84 15.32 5.70
C THR A 60 2.70 13.82 5.42
N PRO A 61 2.89 13.36 4.18
CA PRO A 61 2.97 11.93 3.89
C PRO A 61 4.33 11.35 4.28
N VAL A 62 4.38 10.04 4.49
CA VAL A 62 5.63 9.28 4.56
C VAL A 62 6.14 9.05 3.14
N ILE A 63 5.29 8.50 2.28
CA ILE A 63 5.60 8.30 0.86
C ILE A 63 4.98 9.43 0.05
N ASP A 64 5.84 10.21 -0.63
CA ASP A 64 5.46 11.31 -1.53
C ASP A 64 6.13 11.21 -2.91
N ASP A 65 6.99 10.21 -3.11
CA ASP A 65 7.67 9.94 -4.39
C ASP A 65 6.91 8.82 -5.13
N PRO A 66 6.34 9.09 -6.32
CA PRO A 66 5.55 8.10 -7.06
C PRO A 66 6.38 6.91 -7.58
N THR A 67 7.70 6.92 -7.39
CA THR A 67 8.57 5.79 -7.74
C THR A 67 8.81 4.83 -6.58
N GLN A 68 8.30 5.14 -5.39
CA GLN A 68 8.40 4.28 -4.21
C GLN A 68 7.19 3.36 -4.14
N ASP A 69 7.46 2.06 -4.07
CA ASP A 69 6.44 1.04 -3.85
C ASP A 69 6.11 0.96 -2.35
N PRO A 70 4.85 1.17 -1.96
CA PRO A 70 4.47 1.10 -0.55
C PRO A 70 4.57 -0.29 0.07
N HIS A 71 4.42 -1.36 -0.71
CA HIS A 71 4.52 -2.74 -0.20
C HIS A 71 5.95 -3.06 0.23
N ASP A 72 6.94 -2.54 -0.49
CA ASP A 72 8.37 -2.77 -0.24
C ASP A 72 9.05 -1.63 0.53
N TYR A 73 8.27 -0.64 1.01
CA TYR A 73 8.84 0.54 1.65
C TYR A 73 9.44 0.25 3.01
N GLU A 74 10.73 0.52 3.16
CA GLU A 74 11.42 0.49 4.44
C GLU A 74 11.48 1.90 5.06
N ALA A 75 10.80 2.08 6.19
CA ALA A 75 10.75 3.37 6.88
C ALA A 75 12.14 3.83 7.36
N THR A 76 12.46 5.09 7.11
CA THR A 76 13.71 5.72 7.55
C THR A 76 13.63 6.26 8.98
N ALA A 77 14.78 6.54 9.59
CA ALA A 77 14.81 7.24 10.88
C ALA A 77 14.17 8.65 10.82
N GLN A 78 14.09 9.27 9.63
CA GLN A 78 13.39 10.54 9.45
C GLN A 78 11.88 10.36 9.46
N ASP A 79 11.37 9.27 8.91
CA ASP A 79 9.94 8.95 8.94
C ASP A 79 9.50 8.61 10.36
N GLN A 80 10.30 7.84 11.09
CA GLN A 80 10.08 7.60 12.52
C GLN A 80 10.07 8.93 13.31
N LEU A 81 10.94 9.88 12.97
CA LEU A 81 10.96 11.21 13.61
C LEU A 81 9.72 12.04 13.23
N LYS A 82 9.22 11.97 11.99
CA LYS A 82 7.96 12.61 11.59
C LYS A 82 6.81 12.03 12.41
N LEU A 83 6.68 10.70 12.42
CA LEU A 83 5.60 10.01 13.13
C LEU A 83 5.64 10.25 14.65
N SER A 84 6.82 10.31 15.27
CA SER A 84 6.96 10.57 16.71
C SER A 84 6.45 11.95 17.16
N LYS A 85 6.18 12.84 16.22
CA LYS A 85 5.64 14.20 16.48
C LYS A 85 4.18 14.34 16.01
N ALA A 86 3.63 13.31 15.41
CA ALA A 86 2.28 13.35 14.88
C ALA A 86 1.25 13.34 16.00
N ASP A 87 0.29 14.23 15.95
CA ASP A 87 -0.89 14.23 16.81
C ASP A 87 -1.94 13.24 16.27
N MET A 88 -2.01 13.12 14.94
CA MET A 88 -2.86 12.16 14.23
C MET A 88 -2.07 11.45 13.14
N VAL A 89 -2.43 10.19 12.88
CA VAL A 89 -1.88 9.37 11.79
C VAL A 89 -3.02 8.79 10.98
N VAL A 90 -2.91 8.85 9.66
CA VAL A 90 -3.85 8.21 8.73
C VAL A 90 -3.10 7.13 7.97
N VAL A 91 -3.53 5.90 8.14
CA VAL A 91 -2.98 4.72 7.48
C VAL A 91 -3.99 4.14 6.48
N ASN A 92 -3.48 3.43 5.49
CA ASN A 92 -4.33 2.58 4.67
C ASN A 92 -4.88 1.41 5.50
N GLY A 93 -4.01 0.68 6.16
CA GLY A 93 -4.32 -0.58 6.83
C GLY A 93 -4.37 -1.76 5.87
N GLY A 94 -4.86 -2.91 6.37
CA GLY A 94 -5.03 -4.12 5.57
C GLY A 94 -3.73 -4.75 5.05
N GLY A 95 -2.58 -4.41 5.62
CA GLY A 95 -1.27 -4.92 5.20
C GLY A 95 -0.50 -4.02 4.25
N TYR A 96 -1.17 -3.13 3.52
CA TYR A 96 -0.57 -2.27 2.49
C TYR A 96 0.62 -1.43 2.99
N ASP A 97 0.46 -0.78 4.13
CA ASP A 97 1.44 0.12 4.71
C ASP A 97 2.00 -0.41 6.05
N ALA A 98 2.48 -1.66 6.04
CA ALA A 98 3.04 -2.34 7.22
C ALA A 98 4.15 -1.54 7.91
N PHE A 99 4.91 -0.72 7.16
CA PHE A 99 5.90 0.20 7.71
C PHE A 99 5.28 1.23 8.68
N MET A 100 4.03 1.66 8.46
CA MET A 100 3.31 2.56 9.38
C MET A 100 3.00 1.84 10.70
N THR A 101 2.55 0.60 10.65
CA THR A 101 2.30 -0.22 11.84
C THR A 101 3.57 -0.38 12.66
N THR A 102 4.68 -0.78 12.02
CA THR A 102 5.99 -0.91 12.67
C THR A 102 6.45 0.40 13.34
N MET A 103 6.26 1.54 12.68
CA MET A 103 6.61 2.84 13.24
C MET A 103 5.71 3.25 14.42
N LEU A 104 4.41 2.94 14.36
CA LEU A 104 3.44 3.21 15.43
C LEU A 104 3.71 2.37 16.68
N GLU A 105 4.11 1.12 16.51
CA GLU A 105 4.49 0.23 17.62
C GLU A 105 5.76 0.72 18.32
N ALA A 106 6.73 1.19 17.56
CA ALA A 106 8.00 1.72 18.07
C ALA A 106 7.89 3.12 18.67
N ALA A 107 6.75 3.80 18.53
CA ALA A 107 6.58 5.17 19.03
C ALA A 107 6.24 5.19 20.53
N ASP A 108 6.95 6.00 21.31
CA ASP A 108 6.65 6.27 22.74
C ASP A 108 5.31 7.02 22.90
N HIS A 109 4.98 7.85 21.91
CA HIS A 109 3.75 8.63 21.83
C HIS A 109 2.67 7.84 21.08
N LYS A 110 1.42 7.94 21.52
CA LYS A 110 0.27 7.31 20.87
C LYS A 110 -0.59 8.37 20.21
N PRO A 111 -0.42 8.63 18.91
CA PRO A 111 -1.27 9.55 18.15
C PRO A 111 -2.70 8.99 18.00
N THR A 112 -3.63 9.86 17.62
CA THR A 112 -4.94 9.39 17.13
C THR A 112 -4.73 8.72 15.78
N VAL A 113 -5.15 7.46 15.61
CA VAL A 113 -5.01 6.70 14.36
C VAL A 113 -6.34 6.60 13.64
N VAL A 114 -6.34 6.88 12.34
CA VAL A 114 -7.43 6.60 11.39
C VAL A 114 -6.94 5.52 10.45
N ASP A 115 -7.54 4.34 10.52
CA ASP A 115 -7.29 3.21 9.64
C ASP A 115 -8.39 3.16 8.58
N THR A 116 -7.99 3.35 7.32
CA THR A 116 -8.92 3.50 6.20
C THR A 116 -9.61 2.18 5.86
N VAL A 117 -8.91 1.06 5.94
CA VAL A 117 -9.49 -0.28 5.74
C VAL A 117 -10.51 -0.57 6.83
N ALA A 118 -10.20 -0.28 8.09
CA ALA A 118 -11.10 -0.53 9.21
C ALA A 118 -12.43 0.22 9.10
N ILE A 119 -12.43 1.43 8.55
CA ILE A 119 -13.65 2.23 8.36
C ILE A 119 -14.34 1.98 7.01
N SER A 120 -13.69 1.26 6.08
CA SER A 120 -14.17 1.07 4.71
C SER A 120 -15.54 0.36 4.67
N GLY A 121 -15.70 -0.68 5.50
CA GLY A 121 -16.85 -1.59 5.47
C GLY A 121 -16.97 -2.33 4.14
N LEU A 122 -15.87 -2.47 3.41
CA LEU A 122 -15.77 -3.29 2.20
C LEU A 122 -15.82 -4.78 2.57
N PRO A 123 -16.31 -5.65 1.68
CA PRO A 123 -16.33 -7.09 1.95
C PRO A 123 -14.93 -7.62 2.31
N GLY A 124 -14.81 -8.25 3.47
CA GLY A 124 -13.54 -8.80 3.97
C GLY A 124 -12.72 -7.85 4.86
N SER A 125 -13.04 -6.55 4.93
CA SER A 125 -12.29 -5.60 5.74
C SER A 125 -12.34 -5.86 7.25
N ASP A 126 -13.42 -6.49 7.77
CA ASP A 126 -13.58 -6.78 9.19
C ASP A 126 -12.53 -7.78 9.74
N GLY A 127 -11.96 -8.62 8.86
CA GLY A 127 -10.98 -9.64 9.22
C GLY A 127 -9.53 -9.17 9.21
N VAL A 128 -9.23 -8.06 8.54
CA VAL A 128 -7.87 -7.54 8.37
C VAL A 128 -7.62 -6.20 9.06
N ALA A 129 -8.69 -5.58 9.59
CA ALA A 129 -8.59 -4.37 10.38
C ALA A 129 -7.99 -4.70 11.76
N ASN A 130 -6.76 -4.26 11.99
CA ASN A 130 -6.08 -4.36 13.29
C ASN A 130 -5.78 -5.77 13.83
N GLU A 131 -5.43 -6.73 12.99
CA GLU A 131 -4.61 -7.82 13.47
C GLU A 131 -3.19 -7.26 13.72
N PRO A 132 -2.76 -7.07 14.98
CA PRO A 132 -1.33 -6.97 15.23
C PRO A 132 -0.77 -8.30 14.76
N HIS A 133 0.15 -8.30 13.81
CA HIS A 133 0.90 -9.49 13.44
C HIS A 133 1.73 -9.86 14.68
N ASP A 134 1.13 -10.62 15.58
CA ASP A 134 1.75 -11.22 16.73
C ASP A 134 2.64 -12.35 16.19
N HIS A 135 3.84 -11.97 15.75
CA HIS A 135 4.92 -12.93 15.59
C HIS A 135 5.36 -13.35 16.98
N ASP A 136 4.47 -14.08 17.68
CA ASP A 136 4.81 -14.83 18.88
C ASP A 136 5.74 -15.97 18.44
N HIS A 137 7.02 -15.66 18.37
CA HIS A 137 8.05 -16.67 18.42
C HIS A 137 8.00 -17.24 19.85
N GLY A 138 7.04 -18.14 20.06
CA GLY A 138 6.94 -18.92 21.28
C GLY A 138 8.21 -19.72 21.48
N ASP A 139 9.14 -19.19 22.25
CA ASP A 139 10.18 -19.94 22.93
C ASP A 139 9.51 -20.84 23.97
N GLU A 140 8.80 -21.86 23.52
CA GLU A 140 8.37 -22.99 24.34
C GLU A 140 9.40 -24.12 24.26
N ASP A 141 10.61 -23.91 24.81
CA ASP A 141 11.47 -24.98 25.29
C ASP A 141 11.34 -25.11 26.80
N GLY A 142 10.17 -25.51 27.23
CA GLY A 142 9.87 -25.99 28.56
C GLY A 142 9.83 -27.52 28.63
N HIS A 143 10.89 -28.23 28.30
CA HIS A 143 11.01 -29.63 28.60
C HIS A 143 11.44 -29.81 30.05
N ASP A 144 10.47 -29.95 30.93
CA ASP A 144 10.62 -30.48 32.30
C ASP A 144 10.95 -31.98 32.18
N HIS A 145 12.22 -32.32 32.27
CA HIS A 145 12.65 -33.68 32.49
C HIS A 145 12.94 -33.90 33.99
N GLY A 146 11.98 -34.57 34.62
CA GLY A 146 12.10 -35.08 35.97
C GLY A 146 13.40 -35.85 36.19
N GLU A 147 14.00 -35.59 37.35
CA GLU A 147 15.15 -36.27 37.91
C GLU A 147 14.86 -37.78 38.11
N GLU A 148 15.66 -38.64 37.47
CA GLU A 148 16.04 -39.90 38.07
C GLU A 148 17.55 -40.12 37.88
N GLY A 149 18.23 -40.30 39.02
CA GLY A 149 19.67 -40.36 39.10
C GLY A 149 20.28 -41.67 38.57
N HIS A 150 21.43 -41.56 37.96
CA HIS A 150 22.39 -42.66 37.87
C HIS A 150 23.81 -42.20 38.19
N GLU A 151 24.39 -42.97 39.08
CA GLU A 151 25.72 -42.81 39.65
C GLU A 151 26.83 -42.91 38.63
N GLY A 152 27.94 -42.29 38.99
CA GLY A 152 29.17 -41.98 38.37
C GLY A 152 29.94 -43.09 37.60
N HIS A 153 30.69 -42.63 36.67
CA HIS A 153 31.99 -43.19 36.31
C HIS A 153 32.97 -42.09 35.93
N ASP A 154 33.98 -41.97 36.75
CA ASP A 154 35.22 -41.22 36.57
C ASP A 154 36.12 -41.91 35.55
N HIS A 155 36.60 -41.25 34.52
CA HIS A 155 37.86 -41.52 33.84
C HIS A 155 38.37 -40.23 33.19
N GLY A 156 39.41 -39.67 33.84
CA GLY A 156 40.28 -38.70 33.24
C GLY A 156 41.21 -39.32 32.18
N THR A 157 41.66 -38.54 31.29
CA THR A 157 43.06 -38.20 30.99
C THR A 157 43.15 -37.36 29.75
N GLU A 158 43.99 -36.39 29.83
CA GLU A 158 44.53 -35.43 28.90
C GLU A 158 45.05 -36.11 27.57
N ASP A 159 44.88 -35.38 26.47
CA ASP A 159 46.03 -35.21 25.54
C ASP A 159 45.76 -34.06 24.54
N THR A 160 46.63 -33.09 24.58
CA THR A 160 46.83 -32.01 23.68
C THR A 160 47.53 -32.50 22.41
N HIS A 161 47.01 -32.15 21.21
CA HIS A 161 47.83 -32.10 20.01
C HIS A 161 47.53 -30.88 19.16
N ASP A 162 48.52 -30.02 19.15
CA ASP A 162 48.78 -28.91 18.25
C ASP A 162 49.41 -29.45 16.93
N HIS A 163 48.95 -29.03 15.76
CA HIS A 163 49.63 -29.00 14.48
C HIS A 163 48.75 -28.14 13.53
N GLY A 164 49.14 -26.98 13.01
CA GLY A 164 50.30 -26.73 12.18
C GLY A 164 49.78 -26.50 10.75
N GLU A 165 49.92 -25.26 10.29
CA GLU A 165 49.62 -24.75 8.95
C GLU A 165 50.42 -25.52 7.89
N ASP A 166 49.78 -25.80 6.72
CA ASP A 166 50.50 -25.76 5.44
C ASP A 166 49.54 -25.55 4.26
N ALA A 167 49.85 -24.51 3.51
CA ALA A 167 49.24 -24.15 2.24
C ALA A 167 49.85 -24.98 1.10
N HIS A 168 49.05 -25.53 0.19
CA HIS A 168 49.47 -25.94 -1.12
C HIS A 168 48.54 -25.49 -2.23
N ASP A 169 49.09 -24.63 -3.06
CA ASP A 169 48.68 -24.21 -4.40
C ASP A 169 49.11 -25.29 -5.44
N HIS A 170 48.21 -25.68 -6.34
CA HIS A 170 48.43 -26.25 -7.66
C HIS A 170 47.09 -26.26 -8.41
N GLY A 171 46.83 -25.55 -9.54
CA GLY A 171 47.52 -25.74 -10.82
C GLY A 171 46.61 -26.53 -11.77
N GLU A 172 46.13 -25.84 -12.80
CA GLU A 172 45.30 -26.32 -13.91
C GLU A 172 45.89 -27.58 -14.57
N GLU A 173 45.02 -28.48 -15.07
CA GLU A 173 45.07 -28.99 -16.45
C GLU A 173 43.83 -29.83 -16.78
N GLY A 174 43.21 -29.55 -17.94
CA GLY A 174 42.08 -30.25 -18.48
C GLY A 174 42.42 -31.57 -19.16
N HIS A 175 41.48 -32.48 -19.17
CA HIS A 175 41.44 -33.58 -20.15
C HIS A 175 40.02 -33.88 -20.59
N ASP A 176 39.80 -33.67 -21.88
CA ASP A 176 38.73 -34.17 -22.74
C ASP A 176 38.91 -35.66 -23.00
N HIS A 177 37.90 -36.49 -22.81
CA HIS A 177 37.73 -37.76 -23.52
C HIS A 177 36.25 -38.17 -23.53
N GLY A 178 35.70 -38.20 -24.75
CA GLY A 178 34.43 -38.81 -25.08
C GLY A 178 34.51 -40.34 -25.22
N THR A 179 33.36 -40.83 -25.52
CA THR A 179 32.91 -42.07 -26.21
C THR A 179 32.10 -43.04 -25.37
N GLU A 180 30.87 -43.09 -25.77
CA GLU A 180 29.94 -44.21 -25.96
C GLU A 180 30.32 -45.58 -25.37
N ASP A 181 29.35 -46.16 -24.59
CA ASP A 181 28.93 -47.52 -24.84
C ASP A 181 27.58 -47.82 -24.14
N ALA A 182 26.65 -48.30 -24.92
CA ALA A 182 25.35 -48.80 -24.51
C ALA A 182 25.48 -50.24 -23.97
N HIS A 183 24.91 -50.52 -22.80
CA HIS A 183 24.61 -51.87 -22.38
C HIS A 183 23.17 -52.04 -21.96
N ASP A 184 22.45 -52.77 -22.80
CA ASP A 184 21.17 -53.41 -22.60
C ASP A 184 21.33 -54.65 -21.68
N HIS A 185 20.57 -54.77 -20.62
CA HIS A 185 20.25 -55.98 -19.88
C HIS A 185 18.84 -55.85 -19.27
N GLY A 186 17.80 -56.42 -19.77
CA GLY A 186 17.34 -57.77 -19.56
C GLY A 186 16.53 -57.95 -18.27
N GLU A 187 15.23 -58.14 -18.44
CA GLU A 187 14.21 -58.40 -17.41
C GLU A 187 14.54 -59.67 -16.60
N GLU A 188 14.35 -59.62 -15.29
CA GLU A 188 13.80 -60.76 -14.52
C GLU A 188 12.98 -60.24 -13.34
N GLY A 189 11.70 -60.61 -13.34
CA GLY A 189 10.75 -60.28 -12.31
C GLY A 189 10.94 -61.16 -11.08
N HIS A 190 10.80 -60.53 -9.94
CA HIS A 190 10.47 -61.20 -8.67
C HIS A 190 9.21 -60.65 -8.06
N ASP A 191 8.19 -61.47 -8.13
CA ASP A 191 6.93 -61.40 -7.41
C ASP A 191 7.18 -61.72 -5.91
N HIS A 192 6.86 -60.83 -5.01
CA HIS A 192 6.60 -61.13 -3.62
C HIS A 192 5.43 -60.26 -3.13
N GLY A 193 4.33 -61.01 -2.97
CA GLY A 193 3.09 -60.45 -2.48
C GLY A 193 3.07 -60.17 -0.98
N THR A 194 2.09 -59.38 -0.66
CA THR A 194 1.18 -59.30 0.48
C THR A 194 1.67 -58.69 1.81
N GLU A 195 0.92 -57.62 2.08
CA GLU A 195 0.32 -57.22 3.34
C GLU A 195 1.23 -56.59 4.41
N ASP A 196 1.12 -55.25 4.48
CA ASP A 196 0.58 -54.57 5.65
C ASP A 196 0.35 -53.08 5.28
N ALA A 197 -0.93 -52.74 5.18
CA ALA A 197 -1.36 -51.36 5.07
C ALA A 197 -1.15 -50.69 6.43
N HIS A 198 -0.12 -49.88 6.58
CA HIS A 198 -0.09 -48.85 7.59
C HIS A 198 -0.71 -47.59 6.99
N ASP A 199 -1.95 -47.37 7.37
CA ASP A 199 -2.67 -46.10 7.23
C ASP A 199 -1.92 -45.11 8.11
N HIS A 200 -1.05 -44.32 7.50
CA HIS A 200 -0.58 -43.09 8.08
C HIS A 200 -1.52 -42.00 7.57
N ASP A 201 -2.51 -41.66 8.40
CA ASP A 201 -3.19 -40.39 8.29
C ASP A 201 -2.10 -39.30 8.41
N GLU A 202 -1.54 -38.91 7.27
CA GLU A 202 -0.88 -37.62 7.13
C GLU A 202 -1.99 -36.57 7.24
N GLU A 203 -2.27 -36.13 8.46
CA GLU A 203 -2.88 -34.84 8.66
C GLU A 203 -1.85 -33.83 8.12
N GLY A 204 -1.96 -33.55 6.82
CA GLY A 204 -1.36 -32.40 6.19
C GLY A 204 -1.91 -31.18 6.92
N HIS A 205 -1.12 -30.59 7.77
CA HIS A 205 -1.33 -29.21 8.17
C HIS A 205 -1.06 -28.36 6.92
N ASP A 206 -2.06 -28.29 6.05
CA ASP A 206 -2.18 -27.20 5.09
C ASP A 206 -2.34 -25.94 5.96
N HIS A 207 -1.23 -25.30 6.24
CA HIS A 207 -1.22 -23.89 6.55
C HIS A 207 -1.54 -23.15 5.25
N ASP A 208 -2.79 -23.24 4.85
CA ASP A 208 -3.40 -22.36 3.89
C ASP A 208 -3.36 -20.97 4.54
N HIS A 209 -2.24 -20.29 4.39
CA HIS A 209 -2.19 -18.85 4.56
C HIS A 209 -2.97 -18.30 3.37
N ASP A 210 -4.29 -18.18 3.55
CA ASP A 210 -5.18 -17.51 2.62
C ASP A 210 -4.81 -16.00 2.58
N HIS A 211 -3.67 -15.69 1.94
CA HIS A 211 -3.22 -14.33 1.65
C HIS A 211 -4.00 -13.72 0.49
N GLY A 212 -5.14 -14.31 0.10
CA GLY A 212 -6.02 -13.86 -0.95
C GLY A 212 -7.28 -13.14 -0.48
N ALA A 213 -7.36 -12.75 0.81
CA ALA A 213 -8.66 -12.46 1.40
C ALA A 213 -9.15 -11.02 1.18
N PHE A 214 -8.31 -10.01 1.11
CA PHE A 214 -8.76 -8.63 1.04
C PHE A 214 -7.90 -7.79 0.10
N ASN A 215 -8.54 -7.03 -0.79
CA ASN A 215 -7.86 -6.06 -1.63
C ASN A 215 -7.69 -4.74 -0.87
N GLU A 216 -6.47 -4.44 -0.48
CA GLU A 216 -6.10 -3.28 0.32
C GLU A 216 -6.11 -1.94 -0.43
N HIS A 217 -6.24 -1.93 -1.75
CA HIS A 217 -6.23 -0.72 -2.59
C HIS A 217 -7.53 0.10 -2.43
N VAL A 218 -7.93 0.37 -1.18
CA VAL A 218 -9.23 0.96 -0.82
C VAL A 218 -9.42 2.41 -1.26
N TRP A 219 -8.35 3.10 -1.62
CA TRP A 219 -8.44 4.47 -2.16
C TRP A 219 -9.07 4.53 -3.55
N TYR A 220 -9.18 3.39 -4.24
CA TYR A 220 -9.93 3.26 -5.50
C TYR A 220 -11.46 3.16 -5.28
N SER A 221 -11.93 3.04 -4.04
CA SER A 221 -13.34 3.10 -3.69
C SER A 221 -13.74 4.50 -3.24
N VAL A 222 -14.45 5.24 -4.07
CA VAL A 222 -14.96 6.59 -3.76
C VAL A 222 -15.87 6.60 -2.51
N PRO A 223 -16.73 5.59 -2.28
CA PRO A 223 -17.49 5.48 -1.03
C PRO A 223 -16.59 5.37 0.21
N THR A 224 -15.47 4.65 0.12
CA THR A 224 -14.50 4.54 1.23
C THR A 224 -13.84 5.89 1.50
N MET A 225 -13.42 6.62 0.47
CA MET A 225 -12.83 7.95 0.65
C MET A 225 -13.84 8.96 1.24
N THR A 226 -15.13 8.81 0.95
CA THR A 226 -16.17 9.60 1.60
C THR A 226 -16.24 9.33 3.11
N LYS A 227 -16.14 8.07 3.53
CA LYS A 227 -16.07 7.69 4.95
C LYS A 227 -14.79 8.21 5.62
N LEU A 228 -13.66 8.17 4.90
CA LEU A 228 -12.40 8.73 5.39
C LEU A 228 -12.53 10.23 5.68
N VAL A 229 -13.16 10.99 4.79
CA VAL A 229 -13.43 12.43 4.98
C VAL A 229 -14.27 12.67 6.23
N ASP A 230 -15.31 11.86 6.45
CA ASP A 230 -16.18 11.98 7.64
C ASP A 230 -15.40 11.68 8.93
N GLU A 231 -14.61 10.60 8.95
CA GLU A 231 -13.81 10.21 10.13
C GLU A 231 -12.73 11.24 10.45
N VAL A 232 -11.96 11.67 9.44
CA VAL A 232 -10.93 12.71 9.60
C VAL A 232 -11.54 14.02 10.08
N SER A 233 -12.67 14.45 9.52
CA SER A 233 -13.39 15.66 9.95
C SER A 233 -13.86 15.57 11.40
N SER A 234 -14.36 14.39 11.80
CA SER A 234 -14.81 14.14 13.17
C SER A 234 -13.61 14.25 14.15
N LYS A 235 -12.55 13.49 13.91
CA LYS A 235 -11.34 13.47 14.77
C LYS A 235 -10.68 14.83 14.86
N LEU A 236 -10.47 15.50 13.72
CA LEU A 236 -9.88 16.85 13.72
C LEU A 236 -10.77 17.87 14.44
N SER A 237 -12.10 17.79 14.32
CA SER A 237 -13.01 18.70 15.01
C SER A 237 -13.00 18.51 16.52
N ASP A 238 -12.81 17.28 17.00
CA ASP A 238 -12.69 16.95 18.42
C ASP A 238 -11.37 17.47 19.01
N GLU A 239 -10.27 17.31 18.28
CA GLU A 239 -8.93 17.76 18.70
C GLU A 239 -8.74 19.28 18.55
N LEU A 240 -9.39 19.88 17.56
CA LEU A 240 -9.25 21.30 17.19
C LEU A 240 -10.59 22.05 17.25
N PRO A 241 -11.24 22.15 18.42
CA PRO A 241 -12.58 22.73 18.54
C PRO A 241 -12.66 24.21 18.08
N GLY A 242 -11.53 24.92 18.06
CA GLY A 242 -11.45 26.29 17.55
C GLY A 242 -11.57 26.38 16.02
N SER A 243 -11.30 25.31 15.29
CA SER A 243 -11.35 25.23 13.83
C SER A 243 -12.46 24.28 13.32
N ALA A 244 -13.26 23.74 14.25
CA ALA A 244 -14.23 22.67 13.93
C ALA A 244 -15.27 23.08 12.87
N ASP A 245 -15.70 24.34 12.83
CA ASP A 245 -16.66 24.81 11.83
C ASP A 245 -16.05 24.87 10.43
N ASP A 246 -14.78 25.30 10.31
CA ASP A 246 -14.05 25.34 9.05
C ASP A 246 -13.73 23.92 8.55
N ILE A 247 -13.29 23.03 9.45
CA ILE A 247 -13.02 21.62 9.14
C ILE A 247 -14.28 20.94 8.60
N LYS A 248 -15.41 21.09 9.26
CA LYS A 248 -16.69 20.51 8.80
C LYS A 248 -17.12 21.07 7.46
N LYS A 249 -16.98 22.39 7.26
CA LYS A 249 -17.27 23.01 5.97
C LYS A 249 -16.39 22.47 4.85
N ASN A 250 -15.08 22.36 5.09
CA ASN A 250 -14.15 21.80 4.11
C ASN A 250 -14.50 20.36 3.77
N ALA A 251 -14.85 19.54 4.77
CA ALA A 251 -15.28 18.17 4.58
C ALA A 251 -16.57 18.09 3.73
N GLU A 252 -17.56 18.97 3.98
CA GLU A 252 -18.78 19.03 3.18
C GLU A 252 -18.48 19.42 1.72
N ASP A 253 -17.63 20.43 1.51
CA ASP A 253 -17.20 20.87 0.19
C ASP A 253 -16.47 19.73 -0.55
N TYR A 254 -15.55 19.03 0.11
CA TYR A 254 -14.80 17.92 -0.49
C TYR A 254 -15.71 16.71 -0.80
N LYS A 255 -16.64 16.37 0.09
CA LYS A 255 -17.65 15.32 -0.18
C LYS A 255 -18.55 15.66 -1.37
N ALA A 256 -18.81 16.93 -1.61
CA ALA A 256 -19.56 17.35 -2.79
C ALA A 256 -18.78 17.07 -4.10
N GLU A 257 -17.44 17.17 -4.09
CA GLU A 257 -16.59 16.76 -5.23
C GLU A 257 -16.58 15.22 -5.37
N LEU A 258 -16.38 14.48 -4.28
CA LEU A 258 -16.50 13.01 -4.30
C LEU A 258 -17.87 12.54 -4.81
N GLY A 259 -18.95 13.25 -4.46
CA GLY A 259 -20.29 12.97 -4.97
C GLY A 259 -20.43 13.10 -6.48
N LYS A 260 -19.60 13.94 -7.13
CA LYS A 260 -19.56 14.01 -8.61
C LYS A 260 -18.89 12.79 -9.19
N LEU A 261 -17.79 12.32 -8.57
CA LEU A 261 -17.13 11.07 -8.98
C LEU A 261 -18.07 9.88 -8.80
N GLN A 262 -18.79 9.81 -7.67
CA GLN A 262 -19.78 8.77 -7.44
C GLN A 262 -20.87 8.76 -8.51
N SER A 263 -21.33 9.94 -8.93
CA SER A 263 -22.34 10.03 -9.99
C SER A 263 -21.84 9.51 -11.34
N GLN A 264 -20.53 9.69 -11.64
CA GLN A 264 -19.92 9.12 -12.84
C GLN A 264 -19.79 7.58 -12.74
N LEU A 265 -19.47 7.06 -11.55
CA LEU A 265 -19.43 5.62 -11.30
C LEU A 265 -20.82 4.99 -11.44
N ASP A 266 -21.86 5.62 -10.88
CA ASP A 266 -23.25 5.17 -10.98
C ASP A 266 -23.75 5.18 -12.44
N GLU A 267 -23.35 6.18 -13.24
CA GLU A 267 -23.65 6.25 -14.66
C GLU A 267 -22.97 5.08 -15.39
N ALA A 268 -21.66 4.88 -15.19
CA ALA A 268 -20.91 3.77 -15.77
C ALA A 268 -21.54 2.43 -15.40
N LYS A 269 -21.90 2.23 -14.13
CA LYS A 269 -22.56 1.02 -13.65
C LYS A 269 -23.90 0.79 -14.36
N SER A 270 -24.68 1.83 -14.61
CA SER A 270 -25.96 1.70 -15.29
C SER A 270 -25.86 1.27 -16.76
N GLU A 271 -24.70 1.56 -17.40
CA GLU A 271 -24.45 1.29 -18.81
C GLU A 271 -23.68 0.00 -19.05
N HIS A 272 -22.78 -0.38 -18.10
CA HIS A 272 -21.78 -1.44 -18.29
C HIS A 272 -21.84 -2.56 -17.25
N ASP A 273 -22.93 -2.66 -16.46
CA ASP A 273 -23.09 -3.69 -15.42
C ASP A 273 -22.97 -5.11 -15.97
N GLY A 274 -22.03 -5.86 -15.43
CA GLY A 274 -21.73 -7.24 -15.82
C GLY A 274 -20.78 -7.39 -17.01
N GLU A 275 -20.21 -6.31 -17.55
CA GLU A 275 -19.08 -6.38 -18.48
C GLU A 275 -17.84 -6.92 -17.77
N LYS A 276 -16.95 -7.56 -18.54
CA LYS A 276 -15.77 -8.23 -18.01
C LYS A 276 -14.50 -7.45 -18.32
N ALA A 277 -13.66 -7.34 -17.33
CA ALA A 277 -12.34 -6.73 -17.43
C ALA A 277 -11.23 -7.72 -17.04
N ALA A 278 -10.01 -7.40 -17.46
CA ALA A 278 -8.80 -7.98 -16.90
C ALA A 278 -8.01 -6.92 -16.13
N ALA A 279 -7.20 -7.37 -15.19
CA ALA A 279 -6.26 -6.51 -14.47
C ALA A 279 -4.90 -7.22 -14.34
N THR A 280 -3.83 -6.45 -14.24
CA THR A 280 -2.49 -7.01 -13.97
C THR A 280 -2.24 -7.19 -12.48
N GLU A 281 -2.93 -6.42 -11.64
CA GLU A 281 -2.83 -6.42 -10.18
C GLU A 281 -4.19 -6.05 -9.57
N PRO A 282 -4.41 -6.24 -8.26
CA PRO A 282 -5.68 -5.95 -7.59
C PRO A 282 -6.08 -4.47 -7.58
N ILE A 283 -5.17 -3.57 -7.88
CA ILE A 283 -5.30 -2.11 -7.74
C ILE A 283 -6.63 -1.54 -8.27
N ALA A 284 -7.13 -2.04 -9.42
CA ALA A 284 -8.32 -1.52 -10.08
C ALA A 284 -9.63 -2.12 -9.54
N LEU A 285 -9.59 -3.16 -8.71
CA LEU A 285 -10.77 -3.99 -8.48
C LEU A 285 -11.90 -3.26 -7.75
N TRP A 286 -11.60 -2.33 -6.85
CA TRP A 286 -12.65 -1.54 -6.21
C TRP A 286 -13.28 -0.53 -7.17
N LEU A 287 -12.49 0.06 -8.08
CA LEU A 287 -13.02 0.91 -9.14
C LEU A 287 -13.95 0.12 -10.06
N PHE A 288 -13.54 -1.06 -10.50
CA PHE A 288 -14.37 -1.96 -11.32
C PHE A 288 -15.65 -2.38 -10.58
N HIS A 289 -15.54 -2.75 -9.31
CA HIS A 289 -16.70 -3.08 -8.47
C HIS A 289 -17.72 -1.93 -8.42
N ASP A 290 -17.24 -0.70 -8.21
CA ASP A 290 -18.11 0.48 -8.12
C ASP A 290 -18.74 0.83 -9.50
N MET A 291 -18.09 0.45 -10.60
CA MET A 291 -18.60 0.56 -11.98
C MET A 291 -19.44 -0.64 -12.43
N GLY A 292 -19.62 -1.68 -11.61
CA GLY A 292 -20.37 -2.88 -11.98
C GLY A 292 -19.65 -3.82 -12.95
N ILE A 293 -18.33 -3.67 -13.10
CA ILE A 293 -17.49 -4.45 -14.02
C ILE A 293 -16.92 -5.65 -13.26
N GLU A 294 -16.96 -6.84 -13.88
CA GLU A 294 -16.43 -8.08 -13.33
C GLU A 294 -14.97 -8.28 -13.76
N ASN A 295 -14.02 -8.32 -12.82
CA ASN A 295 -12.68 -8.79 -13.13
C ASN A 295 -12.67 -10.31 -13.28
N ILE A 296 -12.11 -10.83 -14.40
CA ILE A 296 -11.98 -12.26 -14.65
C ILE A 296 -10.54 -12.78 -14.63
N THR A 297 -9.56 -11.91 -14.37
CA THR A 297 -8.19 -12.37 -14.12
C THR A 297 -8.16 -13.13 -12.80
N SER A 298 -7.51 -14.30 -12.79
CA SER A 298 -7.45 -15.13 -11.59
C SER A 298 -6.69 -14.44 -10.45
N GLN A 299 -7.06 -14.74 -9.20
CA GLN A 299 -6.36 -14.23 -8.03
C GLN A 299 -4.88 -14.66 -8.01
N ASP A 300 -4.59 -15.90 -8.44
CA ASP A 300 -3.20 -16.39 -8.54
C ASP A 300 -2.33 -15.54 -9.47
N PHE A 301 -2.91 -14.97 -10.54
CA PHE A 301 -2.21 -14.05 -11.42
C PHE A 301 -1.96 -12.71 -10.75
N LEU A 302 -3.03 -12.12 -10.21
CA LEU A 302 -2.99 -10.79 -9.59
C LEU A 302 -1.99 -10.76 -8.43
N SER A 303 -2.09 -11.74 -7.53
CA SER A 303 -1.21 -11.84 -6.35
C SER A 303 0.26 -12.09 -6.73
N ALA A 304 0.52 -12.97 -7.70
CA ALA A 304 1.89 -13.22 -8.14
C ALA A 304 2.55 -11.96 -8.73
N VAL A 305 1.81 -11.19 -9.53
CA VAL A 305 2.36 -9.95 -10.12
C VAL A 305 2.58 -8.89 -9.05
N GLU A 306 1.63 -8.70 -8.14
CA GLU A 306 1.68 -7.73 -7.05
C GLU A 306 2.90 -7.95 -6.13
N HIS A 307 3.19 -9.21 -5.79
CA HIS A 307 4.35 -9.57 -4.95
C HIS A 307 5.66 -9.75 -5.72
N GLY A 308 5.67 -9.52 -7.04
CA GLY A 308 6.85 -9.72 -7.88
C GLY A 308 7.25 -11.19 -8.07
N ASP A 309 6.34 -12.12 -7.80
CA ASP A 309 6.55 -13.56 -7.96
C ASP A 309 6.36 -14.01 -9.41
N ASP A 310 6.92 -15.19 -9.74
CA ASP A 310 6.74 -15.79 -11.05
C ASP A 310 5.31 -16.34 -11.21
N VAL A 311 4.53 -15.78 -12.14
CA VAL A 311 3.19 -16.30 -12.48
C VAL A 311 3.30 -17.71 -13.06
N PRO A 312 2.55 -18.72 -12.53
CA PRO A 312 2.56 -20.07 -13.08
C PRO A 312 2.20 -20.08 -14.58
N PRO A 313 2.91 -20.87 -15.44
CA PRO A 313 2.74 -20.80 -16.88
C PRO A 313 1.32 -21.07 -17.39
N LEU A 314 0.52 -21.88 -16.68
CA LEU A 314 -0.87 -22.14 -17.04
C LEU A 314 -1.77 -20.95 -16.72
N VAL A 315 -1.54 -20.28 -15.59
CA VAL A 315 -2.26 -19.08 -15.16
C VAL A 315 -2.00 -17.93 -16.12
N LEU A 316 -0.72 -17.67 -16.47
CA LEU A 316 -0.34 -16.68 -17.48
C LEU A 316 -0.98 -16.98 -18.85
N LYS A 317 -0.98 -18.25 -19.27
CA LYS A 317 -1.59 -18.67 -20.53
C LYS A 317 -3.09 -18.37 -20.53
N GLU A 318 -3.81 -18.70 -19.46
CA GLU A 318 -5.24 -18.46 -19.33
C GLU A 318 -5.58 -16.98 -19.39
N ALA A 319 -4.89 -16.14 -18.62
CA ALA A 319 -5.08 -14.70 -18.64
C ALA A 319 -4.85 -14.10 -20.06
N LYS A 320 -3.82 -14.57 -20.77
CA LYS A 320 -3.57 -14.16 -22.16
C LYS A 320 -4.66 -14.65 -23.13
N GLU A 321 -5.20 -15.85 -22.94
CA GLU A 321 -6.27 -16.40 -23.78
C GLU A 321 -7.58 -15.62 -23.59
N GLN A 322 -7.94 -15.25 -22.36
CA GLN A 322 -9.09 -14.40 -22.06
C GLN A 322 -9.02 -13.07 -22.83
N ILE A 323 -7.87 -12.41 -22.80
CA ILE A 323 -7.65 -11.14 -23.52
C ILE A 323 -7.64 -11.36 -25.04
N ALA A 324 -6.90 -12.36 -25.55
CA ALA A 324 -6.78 -12.64 -26.96
C ALA A 324 -8.12 -13.03 -27.62
N ASN A 325 -8.98 -13.72 -26.86
CA ASN A 325 -10.33 -14.11 -27.29
C ASN A 325 -11.34 -12.96 -27.15
N LYS A 326 -10.93 -11.79 -26.61
CA LYS A 326 -11.80 -10.66 -26.31
C LYS A 326 -12.95 -11.00 -25.37
N GLU A 327 -12.65 -11.81 -24.34
CA GLU A 327 -13.58 -12.10 -23.26
C GLU A 327 -13.70 -10.92 -22.28
N VAL A 328 -12.80 -9.94 -22.41
CA VAL A 328 -12.73 -8.72 -21.62
C VAL A 328 -12.79 -7.48 -22.51
N VAL A 329 -13.40 -6.43 -22.02
CA VAL A 329 -13.56 -5.14 -22.74
C VAL A 329 -12.44 -4.16 -22.47
N VAL A 330 -11.71 -4.33 -21.36
CA VAL A 330 -10.59 -3.45 -20.93
C VAL A 330 -9.57 -4.27 -20.13
N LEU A 331 -8.31 -3.86 -20.21
CA LEU A 331 -7.23 -4.28 -19.31
C LEU A 331 -6.81 -3.11 -18.43
N ALA A 332 -6.91 -3.26 -17.12
CA ALA A 332 -6.27 -2.38 -16.14
C ALA A 332 -4.81 -2.80 -15.95
N TYR A 333 -3.90 -1.85 -16.10
CA TYR A 333 -2.46 -2.08 -16.03
C TYR A 333 -1.83 -1.13 -15.01
N ASN A 334 -1.18 -1.68 -13.98
CA ASN A 334 -0.38 -0.86 -13.05
C ASN A 334 0.88 -0.38 -13.78
N SER A 335 1.03 0.94 -13.90
CA SER A 335 2.16 1.56 -14.61
C SER A 335 3.35 1.85 -13.71
N GLN A 336 3.18 1.80 -12.40
CA GLN A 336 4.23 2.04 -11.40
C GLN A 336 4.95 0.75 -11.01
N ASN A 337 4.22 -0.35 -10.90
CA ASN A 337 4.76 -1.68 -10.60
C ASN A 337 4.47 -2.63 -11.76
N SER A 338 5.39 -2.74 -12.71
CA SER A 338 5.22 -3.58 -13.89
C SER A 338 6.33 -4.61 -14.02
N GLY A 339 5.94 -5.88 -14.09
CA GLY A 339 6.83 -7.00 -14.34
C GLY A 339 6.71 -7.56 -15.77
N PRO A 340 7.58 -8.49 -16.15
CA PRO A 340 7.55 -9.10 -17.49
C PRO A 340 6.21 -9.75 -17.86
N GLN A 341 5.50 -10.32 -16.89
CA GLN A 341 4.22 -10.99 -17.10
C GLN A 341 3.08 -9.98 -17.30
N ALA A 342 3.05 -8.88 -16.52
CA ALA A 342 2.12 -7.76 -16.72
C ALA A 342 2.33 -7.13 -18.11
N ASP A 343 3.57 -6.92 -18.53
CA ASP A 343 3.94 -6.43 -19.86
C ASP A 343 3.47 -7.38 -20.97
N GLU A 344 3.50 -8.70 -20.74
CA GLU A 344 2.99 -9.68 -21.70
C GLU A 344 1.48 -9.57 -21.86
N LEU A 345 0.73 -9.37 -20.78
CA LEU A 345 -0.72 -9.12 -20.84
C LEU A 345 -1.01 -7.83 -21.61
N LYS A 346 -0.31 -6.75 -21.31
CA LYS A 346 -0.44 -5.46 -22.02
C LYS A 346 -0.23 -5.62 -23.54
N LYS A 347 0.86 -6.28 -23.94
CA LYS A 347 1.15 -6.57 -25.36
C LYS A 347 0.07 -7.45 -26.00
N THR A 348 -0.51 -8.37 -25.26
CA THR A 348 -1.59 -9.23 -25.72
C THR A 348 -2.86 -8.40 -25.95
N ALA A 349 -3.21 -7.51 -25.01
CA ALA A 349 -4.34 -6.59 -25.11
C ALA A 349 -4.19 -5.65 -26.33
N GLU A 350 -3.06 -5.00 -26.48
CA GLU A 350 -2.74 -4.14 -27.62
C GLU A 350 -2.86 -4.88 -28.97
N SER A 351 -2.35 -6.13 -29.03
CA SER A 351 -2.42 -6.96 -30.23
C SER A 351 -3.83 -7.43 -30.57
N ALA A 352 -4.67 -7.68 -29.54
CA ALA A 352 -6.07 -8.04 -29.70
C ALA A 352 -6.98 -6.83 -29.96
N GLY A 353 -6.48 -5.61 -29.76
CA GLY A 353 -7.25 -4.38 -29.81
C GLY A 353 -8.20 -4.22 -28.59
N VAL A 354 -7.83 -4.79 -27.46
CA VAL A 354 -8.46 -4.54 -26.16
C VAL A 354 -7.83 -3.27 -25.57
N PRO A 355 -8.62 -2.25 -25.20
CA PRO A 355 -8.12 -1.03 -24.57
C PRO A 355 -7.31 -1.33 -23.30
N VAL A 356 -6.26 -0.55 -23.07
CA VAL A 356 -5.45 -0.62 -21.86
C VAL A 356 -5.57 0.69 -21.12
N VAL A 357 -6.02 0.63 -19.87
CA VAL A 357 -6.05 1.77 -18.94
C VAL A 357 -4.86 1.65 -18.00
N ASN A 358 -4.00 2.68 -17.99
CA ASN A 358 -2.87 2.72 -17.08
C ASN A 358 -3.30 3.35 -15.76
N LEU A 359 -3.04 2.67 -14.67
CA LEU A 359 -3.35 3.06 -13.30
C LEU A 359 -2.06 3.20 -12.49
N ALA A 360 -2.15 3.78 -11.31
CA ALA A 360 -1.02 3.99 -10.41
C ALA A 360 -1.47 3.86 -8.94
N GLU A 361 -0.55 3.52 -8.06
CA GLU A 361 -0.82 3.38 -6.62
C GLU A 361 -0.70 4.70 -5.86
N THR A 362 0.20 5.56 -6.33
CA THR A 362 0.46 6.86 -5.75
C THR A 362 0.31 7.95 -6.81
N MET A 363 -0.02 9.15 -6.36
CA MET A 363 -0.21 10.30 -7.25
C MET A 363 1.12 10.92 -7.65
N ASP A 364 1.17 11.52 -8.84
CA ASP A 364 2.28 12.39 -9.21
C ASP A 364 2.32 13.64 -8.32
N ASN A 365 3.50 14.28 -8.25
CA ASN A 365 3.68 15.50 -7.48
C ASN A 365 2.68 16.59 -7.88
N ASP A 366 2.09 17.25 -6.90
CA ASP A 366 1.10 18.33 -7.05
C ASP A 366 -0.26 17.90 -7.66
N GLU A 367 -0.49 16.62 -7.90
CA GLU A 367 -1.78 16.10 -8.33
C GLU A 367 -2.77 16.07 -7.17
N LYS A 368 -4.06 16.11 -7.49
CA LYS A 368 -5.14 16.06 -6.51
C LYS A 368 -5.94 14.79 -6.68
N TYR A 369 -6.32 14.17 -5.58
CA TYR A 369 -7.08 12.92 -5.60
C TYR A 369 -8.35 13.00 -6.48
N ILE A 370 -9.10 14.10 -6.40
CA ILE A 370 -10.33 14.27 -7.19
C ILE A 370 -10.05 14.26 -8.69
N ASP A 371 -9.00 14.95 -9.13
CA ASP A 371 -8.63 15.05 -10.55
C ASP A 371 -8.04 13.71 -11.03
N TRP A 372 -7.19 13.09 -10.22
CA TRP A 372 -6.53 11.81 -10.48
C TRP A 372 -7.55 10.68 -10.62
N MET A 373 -8.42 10.48 -9.64
CA MET A 373 -9.46 9.46 -9.67
C MET A 373 -10.50 9.74 -10.77
N GLY A 374 -10.87 11.02 -10.97
CA GLY A 374 -11.75 11.43 -12.05
C GLY A 374 -11.18 11.13 -13.44
N GLY A 375 -9.84 11.24 -13.59
CA GLY A 375 -9.13 10.82 -14.80
C GLY A 375 -9.28 9.32 -15.04
N TYR A 376 -9.06 8.48 -14.04
CA TYR A 376 -9.19 7.01 -14.18
C TYR A 376 -10.63 6.56 -14.47
N ILE A 377 -11.61 7.15 -13.80
CA ILE A 377 -13.03 6.88 -14.09
C ILE A 377 -13.32 7.16 -15.56
N LYS A 378 -12.88 8.31 -16.05
CA LYS A 378 -13.07 8.73 -17.44
C LYS A 378 -12.34 7.80 -18.43
N ASP A 379 -11.08 7.44 -18.15
CA ASP A 379 -10.29 6.57 -19.02
C ASP A 379 -10.93 5.18 -19.16
N VAL A 380 -11.47 4.64 -18.06
CA VAL A 380 -12.22 3.38 -18.09
C VAL A 380 -13.50 3.54 -18.90
N GLN A 381 -14.30 4.61 -18.69
CA GLN A 381 -15.52 4.88 -19.48
C GLN A 381 -15.23 5.02 -20.97
N GLU A 382 -14.14 5.73 -21.35
CA GLU A 382 -13.72 5.87 -22.75
C GLU A 382 -13.31 4.52 -23.36
N ALA A 383 -12.64 3.66 -22.58
CA ALA A 383 -12.27 2.30 -23.01
C ALA A 383 -13.51 1.43 -23.27
N LEU A 384 -14.51 1.50 -22.37
CA LEU A 384 -15.78 0.77 -22.52
C LEU A 384 -16.59 1.25 -23.74
N ALA A 385 -16.75 2.56 -23.90
CA ALA A 385 -17.47 3.16 -25.03
C ALA A 385 -16.87 2.81 -26.41
N GLY A 386 -15.57 2.54 -26.48
CA GLY A 386 -14.87 2.12 -27.70
C GLY A 386 -15.19 0.69 -28.14
N HIS A 387 -15.84 -0.11 -27.31
CA HIS A 387 -16.12 -1.51 -27.57
C HIS A 387 -17.52 -1.76 -28.21
N ASP A 388 -18.38 -0.76 -28.22
CA ASP A 388 -19.75 -0.82 -28.76
C ASP A 388 -19.85 -0.77 -30.30
N HIS A 389 -18.74 -1.04 -31.04
CA HIS A 389 -18.73 -0.93 -32.53
C HIS A 389 -18.21 -2.20 -33.23
#